data_33c78a5c07ffbc2a304501481afa3311
#
_entry.id   33c78a5c07ffbc2a304501481afa3311
#
_cell.length_a   1.000
_cell.length_b   1.000
_cell.length_c   1.000
_cell.angle_alpha   90.00
_cell.angle_beta   90.00
_cell.angle_gamma   90.00
#
_symmetry.space_group_name_H-M   'P 1'
#
loop_
_entity.id
_entity.type
_entity.pdbx_description
1 polymer ?
#
loop_
_entity_poly.entity_id
_entity_poly.type
_entity_poly.pdbx_seq_one_letter_code
_entity_poly.pdbx_strand_id
1 'polypeptide(L)'
;MNTLFYFFMLDNGLDARLVSGVVYNHEKQRYPATGRTHVTILLRHENRTYLIDTGFGSNLPLRPLPLSGEPVSSSNGDFRIVPAYGEHAELGDYVLEMKLKHKHSEWMTGYVFDTAKTITDDTELNAIQRIIAEHSDSPFNKKPLVTKVTERGTITLTPSFFTEWCDGVMTKTPVDESSYRELLWRYFGMPRPR
;
A
#
# COMPACT_ATOMS: atom_id res chain seq x y z
N MET A 1 8.22 4.04 4.13
CA MET A 1 7.33 5.11 4.64
C MET A 1 6.76 4.76 6.01
N ASN A 2 6.07 3.62 6.18
CA ASN A 2 5.46 3.22 7.45
C ASN A 2 6.45 3.19 8.62
N THR A 3 7.65 2.64 8.45
CA THR A 3 8.68 2.60 9.50
C THR A 3 9.09 4.01 9.96
N LEU A 4 9.29 4.96 9.04
CA LEU A 4 9.62 6.34 9.39
C LEU A 4 8.47 7.01 10.16
N PHE A 5 7.24 6.80 9.71
CA PHE A 5 6.07 7.36 10.39
C PHE A 5 5.83 6.72 11.77
N TYR A 6 6.13 5.43 11.90
CA TYR A 6 6.11 4.74 13.20
C TYR A 6 7.06 5.38 14.21
N PHE A 7 8.32 5.64 13.85
CA PHE A 7 9.26 6.31 14.76
C PHE A 7 8.78 7.71 15.12
N PHE A 8 8.25 8.47 14.16
CA PHE A 8 7.63 9.76 14.45
C PHE A 8 6.49 9.65 15.46
N MET A 9 5.65 8.62 15.38
CA MET A 9 4.57 8.38 16.35
C MET A 9 5.11 8.07 17.75
N LEU A 10 6.15 7.22 17.85
CA LEU A 10 6.79 6.92 19.13
C LEU A 10 7.43 8.16 19.78
N ASP A 11 8.12 8.97 18.99
CA ASP A 11 8.74 10.23 19.46
C ASP A 11 7.69 11.23 19.98
N ASN A 12 6.45 11.11 19.53
CA ASN A 12 5.31 11.90 20.01
C ASN A 12 4.47 11.19 21.09
N GLY A 13 4.97 10.11 21.67
CA GLY A 13 4.34 9.42 22.82
C GLY A 13 3.11 8.59 22.45
N LEU A 14 2.93 8.23 21.19
CA LEU A 14 1.82 7.39 20.73
C LEU A 14 2.11 5.91 20.93
N ASP A 15 1.13 5.14 21.39
CA ASP A 15 1.23 3.67 21.53
C ASP A 15 1.06 2.99 20.18
N ALA A 16 2.15 2.91 19.45
CA ALA A 16 2.20 2.33 18.11
C ALA A 16 3.10 1.10 18.05
N ARG A 17 2.80 0.18 17.12
CA ARG A 17 3.63 -0.99 16.82
C ARG A 17 3.60 -1.32 15.33
N LEU A 18 4.70 -1.85 14.83
CA LEU A 18 4.78 -2.35 13.45
C LEU A 18 4.29 -3.80 13.38
N VAL A 19 3.55 -4.12 12.33
CA VAL A 19 3.17 -5.49 11.97
C VAL A 19 3.45 -5.71 10.49
N SER A 20 3.67 -6.98 10.12
CA SER A 20 3.91 -7.36 8.73
C SER A 20 2.68 -8.00 8.11
N GLY A 21 2.48 -7.75 6.81
CA GLY A 21 1.37 -8.28 6.04
C GLY A 21 1.79 -8.85 4.69
N VAL A 22 0.90 -9.58 4.06
CA VAL A 22 1.06 -10.18 2.73
C VAL A 22 0.06 -9.52 1.78
N VAL A 23 0.57 -8.80 0.77
CA VAL A 23 -0.27 -8.13 -0.23
C VAL A 23 -0.85 -9.16 -1.20
N TYR A 24 -2.17 -9.08 -1.44
CA TYR A 24 -2.83 -9.95 -2.41
C TYR A 24 -2.52 -9.53 -3.85
N ASN A 25 -2.15 -10.49 -4.69
CA ASN A 25 -1.89 -10.24 -6.11
C ASN A 25 -3.13 -10.57 -6.94
N HIS A 26 -3.88 -9.53 -7.33
CA HIS A 26 -5.11 -9.67 -8.12
C HIS A 26 -4.91 -10.19 -9.53
N GLU A 27 -3.76 -9.94 -10.17
CA GLU A 27 -3.46 -10.47 -11.50
C GLU A 27 -3.25 -11.98 -11.47
N LYS A 28 -2.56 -12.47 -10.43
CA LYS A 28 -2.26 -13.90 -10.24
C LYS A 28 -3.29 -14.63 -9.39
N GLN A 29 -4.27 -13.91 -8.81
CA GLN A 29 -5.30 -14.46 -7.92
C GLN A 29 -4.71 -15.30 -6.77
N ARG A 30 -3.60 -14.82 -6.18
CA ARG A 30 -2.90 -15.51 -5.09
C ARG A 30 -2.00 -14.58 -4.30
N TYR A 31 -1.56 -15.05 -3.16
CA TYR A 31 -0.50 -14.41 -2.40
C TYR A 31 0.88 -14.71 -3.01
N PRO A 32 1.82 -13.73 -3.01
CA PRO A 32 3.16 -13.91 -3.57
C PRO A 32 4.03 -14.79 -2.67
N ALA A 33 4.96 -15.54 -3.28
CA ALA A 33 5.94 -16.34 -2.56
C ALA A 33 6.93 -15.51 -1.71
N THR A 34 7.03 -14.21 -1.97
CA THR A 34 7.82 -13.27 -1.15
C THR A 34 7.28 -13.10 0.28
N GLY A 35 6.06 -13.56 0.55
CA GLY A 35 5.48 -13.57 1.88
C GLY A 35 5.20 -12.19 2.46
N ARG A 36 5.50 -12.03 3.77
CA ARG A 36 5.18 -10.84 4.56
C ARG A 36 6.15 -9.69 4.32
N THR A 37 5.99 -9.02 3.20
CA THR A 37 6.87 -7.90 2.81
C THR A 37 6.22 -6.52 2.95
N HIS A 38 4.93 -6.45 3.26
CA HIS A 38 4.28 -5.19 3.57
C HIS A 38 4.34 -4.92 5.08
N VAL A 39 4.82 -3.75 5.46
CA VAL A 39 4.88 -3.31 6.85
C VAL A 39 3.82 -2.24 7.06
N THR A 40 3.00 -2.38 8.09
CA THR A 40 1.98 -1.40 8.47
C THR A 40 2.01 -1.12 9.97
N ILE A 41 1.26 -0.13 10.45
CA ILE A 41 1.27 0.34 11.83
C ILE A 41 -0.06 0.02 12.48
N LEU A 42 -0.02 -0.52 13.70
CA LEU A 42 -1.16 -0.55 14.61
C LEU A 42 -0.96 0.52 15.68
N LEU A 43 -1.91 1.44 15.77
CA LEU A 43 -1.99 2.50 16.78
C LEU A 43 -3.07 2.15 17.80
N ARG A 44 -2.72 2.13 19.07
CA ARG A 44 -3.69 2.09 20.16
C ARG A 44 -3.99 3.51 20.63
N HIS A 45 -5.25 3.91 20.54
CA HIS A 45 -5.73 5.22 20.96
C HIS A 45 -7.13 5.11 21.55
N GLU A 46 -7.37 5.70 22.73
CA GLU A 46 -8.66 5.70 23.43
C GLU A 46 -9.32 4.31 23.54
N ASN A 47 -8.56 3.30 23.96
CA ASN A 47 -8.98 1.88 24.04
C ASN A 47 -9.43 1.24 22.73
N ARG A 48 -9.14 1.86 21.59
CA ARG A 48 -9.35 1.29 20.26
C ARG A 48 -8.01 1.07 19.56
N THR A 49 -8.00 0.11 18.66
CA THR A 49 -6.84 -0.14 17.79
C THR A 49 -7.18 0.26 16.37
N TYR A 50 -6.27 1.00 15.75
CA TYR A 50 -6.39 1.48 14.38
C TYR A 50 -5.23 0.97 13.55
N LEU A 51 -5.51 0.59 12.31
CA LEU A 51 -4.48 0.39 11.30
C LEU A 51 -4.17 1.73 10.63
N ILE A 52 -2.87 2.03 10.51
CA ILE A 52 -2.37 3.21 9.81
C ILE A 52 -1.40 2.73 8.74
N ASP A 53 -1.64 3.13 7.51
CA ASP A 53 -0.79 2.77 6.39
C ASP A 53 -0.49 4.00 5.52
N THR A 54 0.79 4.36 5.45
CA THR A 54 1.33 5.44 4.63
C THR A 54 2.19 4.91 3.48
N GLY A 55 2.22 3.58 3.28
CA GLY A 55 3.14 2.89 2.37
C GLY A 55 2.50 1.99 1.32
N PHE A 56 1.18 1.99 1.18
CA PHE A 56 0.47 1.11 0.24
C PHE A 56 0.28 1.72 -1.18
N GLY A 57 1.21 2.56 -1.60
CA GLY A 57 1.20 3.17 -2.93
C GLY A 57 -0.06 3.99 -3.22
N SER A 58 -0.72 3.74 -4.34
CA SER A 58 -2.00 4.40 -4.68
C SER A 58 -3.21 3.83 -3.94
N ASN A 59 -3.03 2.79 -3.13
CA ASN A 59 -4.11 2.13 -2.39
C ASN A 59 -4.20 2.64 -0.93
N LEU A 60 -3.72 3.84 -0.66
CA LEU A 60 -3.69 4.43 0.68
C LEU A 60 -5.09 4.77 1.19
N PRO A 61 -5.45 4.37 2.42
CA PRO A 61 -6.74 4.73 3.03
C PRO A 61 -6.85 6.22 3.34
N LEU A 62 -5.75 6.94 3.50
CA LEU A 62 -5.64 8.37 3.85
C LEU A 62 -6.26 8.74 5.21
N ARG A 63 -6.71 7.76 5.97
CA ARG A 63 -7.29 7.89 7.31
C ARG A 63 -6.96 6.65 8.14
N PRO A 64 -6.87 6.76 9.48
CA PRO A 64 -6.80 5.59 10.36
C PRO A 64 -8.04 4.70 10.20
N LEU A 65 -7.83 3.39 10.15
CA LEU A 65 -8.89 2.40 10.00
C LEU A 65 -9.08 1.63 11.31
N PRO A 66 -10.27 1.68 11.95
CA PRO A 66 -10.52 0.91 13.16
C PRO A 66 -10.57 -0.60 12.84
N LEU A 67 -10.04 -1.42 13.76
CA LEU A 67 -10.11 -2.89 13.64
C LEU A 67 -11.53 -3.44 13.90
N SER A 68 -12.49 -2.59 14.23
CA SER A 68 -13.89 -2.95 14.46
C SER A 68 -14.70 -3.32 13.21
N GLY A 69 -14.13 -3.15 12.01
CA GLY A 69 -14.80 -3.48 10.75
C GLY A 69 -15.62 -2.35 10.13
N GLU A 70 -15.75 -1.22 10.81
CA GLU A 70 -16.46 -0.05 10.30
C GLU A 70 -15.77 0.50 9.05
N PRO A 71 -16.50 0.67 7.93
CA PRO A 71 -15.93 1.31 6.74
C PRO A 71 -15.55 2.77 7.00
N VAL A 72 -14.39 3.16 6.52
CA VAL A 72 -13.91 4.55 6.57
C VAL A 72 -13.76 5.08 5.16
N SER A 73 -14.48 6.16 4.86
CA SER A 73 -14.40 6.83 3.56
C SER A 73 -13.32 7.90 3.56
N SER A 74 -12.61 8.01 2.45
CA SER A 74 -11.63 9.05 2.17
C SER A 74 -11.76 9.56 0.73
N SER A 75 -10.95 10.52 0.33
CA SER A 75 -10.90 10.98 -1.07
C SER A 75 -10.44 9.89 -2.04
N ASN A 76 -9.76 8.84 -1.56
CA ASN A 76 -9.28 7.72 -2.38
C ASN A 76 -10.28 6.55 -2.48
N GLY A 77 -11.29 6.51 -1.61
CA GLY A 77 -12.30 5.45 -1.59
C GLY A 77 -12.69 5.02 -0.20
N ASP A 78 -13.32 3.85 -0.11
CA ASP A 78 -13.76 3.23 1.14
C ASP A 78 -12.80 2.10 1.51
N PHE A 79 -12.51 2.01 2.81
CA PHE A 79 -11.58 1.02 3.37
C PHE A 79 -12.17 0.45 4.65
N ARG A 80 -11.91 -0.82 4.92
CA ARG A 80 -12.30 -1.46 6.18
C ARG A 80 -11.32 -2.57 6.56
N ILE A 81 -11.30 -2.90 7.85
CA ILE A 81 -10.55 -4.04 8.37
C ILE A 81 -11.56 -5.09 8.81
N VAL A 82 -11.48 -6.28 8.26
CA VAL A 82 -12.37 -7.39 8.61
C VAL A 82 -11.56 -8.57 9.16
N PRO A 83 -12.15 -9.42 10.04
CA PRO A 83 -11.50 -10.67 10.42
C PRO A 83 -11.14 -11.50 9.18
N ALA A 84 -9.98 -12.13 9.20
CA ALA A 84 -9.56 -12.97 8.09
C ALA A 84 -10.47 -14.20 7.95
N TYR A 85 -10.76 -14.56 6.72
CA TYR A 85 -11.67 -15.66 6.35
C TYR A 85 -11.09 -16.50 5.21
N GLY A 86 -11.56 -17.74 5.07
CA GLY A 86 -11.09 -18.64 4.01
C GLY A 86 -9.56 -18.79 3.99
N GLU A 87 -8.95 -18.69 2.82
CA GLU A 87 -7.49 -18.75 2.63
C GLU A 87 -6.72 -17.64 3.35
N HIS A 88 -7.38 -16.50 3.61
CA HIS A 88 -6.76 -15.38 4.31
C HIS A 88 -6.42 -15.72 5.77
N ALA A 89 -7.24 -16.56 6.42
CA ALA A 89 -7.04 -16.95 7.81
C ALA A 89 -5.77 -17.79 8.07
N GLU A 90 -5.20 -18.39 7.03
CA GLU A 90 -3.91 -19.09 7.12
C GLU A 90 -2.73 -18.10 7.22
N LEU A 91 -2.96 -16.87 6.80
CA LEU A 91 -1.92 -15.84 6.70
C LEU A 91 -2.00 -14.77 7.78
N GLY A 92 -3.11 -14.65 8.51
CA GLY A 92 -3.26 -13.65 9.55
C GLY A 92 -4.64 -13.61 10.15
N ASP A 93 -4.85 -12.67 11.06
CA ASP A 93 -6.12 -12.50 11.78
C ASP A 93 -7.04 -11.44 11.17
N TYR A 94 -6.50 -10.53 10.34
CA TYR A 94 -7.25 -9.47 9.69
C TYR A 94 -6.90 -9.27 8.22
N VAL A 95 -7.89 -8.77 7.47
CA VAL A 95 -7.76 -8.35 6.07
C VAL A 95 -8.06 -6.86 5.96
N LEU A 96 -7.18 -6.12 5.30
CA LEU A 96 -7.54 -4.82 4.75
C LEU A 96 -8.32 -5.06 3.46
N GLU A 97 -9.56 -4.59 3.41
CA GLU A 97 -10.35 -4.50 2.20
C GLU A 97 -10.50 -3.05 1.75
N MET A 98 -10.50 -2.84 0.45
CA MET A 98 -10.57 -1.52 -0.16
C MET A 98 -11.56 -1.48 -1.33
N LYS A 99 -12.19 -0.33 -1.50
CA LYS A 99 -13.04 0.00 -2.64
C LYS A 99 -12.61 1.37 -3.15
N LEU A 100 -11.63 1.39 -4.04
CA LEU A 100 -11.07 2.65 -4.58
C LEU A 100 -12.13 3.37 -5.40
N LYS A 101 -12.39 4.63 -5.07
CA LYS A 101 -13.50 5.46 -5.56
C LYS A 101 -13.64 5.50 -7.08
N HIS A 102 -12.52 5.56 -7.78
CA HIS A 102 -12.49 5.74 -9.23
C HIS A 102 -12.08 4.48 -10.00
N LYS A 103 -12.06 3.31 -9.32
CA LYS A 103 -11.55 2.08 -9.90
C LYS A 103 -12.39 0.84 -9.60
N HIS A 104 -12.97 0.75 -8.39
CA HIS A 104 -13.64 -0.47 -7.94
C HIS A 104 -15.12 -0.24 -7.65
N SER A 105 -15.98 -1.14 -8.12
CA SER A 105 -17.40 -1.21 -7.74
C SER A 105 -17.62 -2.09 -6.51
N GLU A 106 -16.71 -3.05 -6.26
CA GLU A 106 -16.77 -4.04 -5.18
C GLU A 106 -15.59 -3.94 -4.22
N TRP A 107 -15.72 -4.58 -3.06
CA TRP A 107 -14.64 -4.71 -2.11
C TRP A 107 -13.54 -5.63 -2.65
N MET A 108 -12.32 -5.17 -2.56
CA MET A 108 -11.13 -5.87 -3.04
C MET A 108 -10.18 -6.11 -1.87
N THR A 109 -9.60 -7.30 -1.79
CA THR A 109 -8.56 -7.61 -0.81
C THR A 109 -7.31 -6.75 -1.07
N GLY A 110 -6.87 -6.01 -0.09
CA GLY A 110 -5.59 -5.29 -0.14
C GLY A 110 -4.46 -6.19 0.32
N TYR A 111 -4.45 -6.53 1.59
CA TYR A 111 -3.47 -7.43 2.22
C TYR A 111 -4.03 -8.06 3.50
N VAL A 112 -3.44 -9.19 3.88
CA VAL A 112 -3.66 -9.85 5.18
C VAL A 112 -2.54 -9.47 6.12
N PHE A 113 -2.83 -9.23 7.38
CA PHE A 113 -1.85 -9.01 8.43
C PHE A 113 -2.21 -9.77 9.70
N ASP A 114 -1.25 -9.91 10.61
CA ASP A 114 -1.41 -10.64 11.87
C ASP A 114 -1.04 -9.69 13.01
N THR A 115 -2.00 -9.40 13.87
CA THR A 115 -1.80 -8.46 14.99
C THR A 115 -0.83 -8.99 16.06
N ALA A 116 -0.60 -10.28 16.11
CA ALA A 116 0.37 -10.90 17.01
C ALA A 116 1.81 -10.89 16.48
N LYS A 117 1.99 -10.74 15.16
CA LYS A 117 3.32 -10.71 14.53
C LYS A 117 3.87 -9.29 14.44
N THR A 118 4.30 -8.79 15.59
CA THR A 118 4.91 -7.47 15.70
C THR A 118 6.38 -7.51 15.30
N ILE A 119 6.80 -6.51 14.54
CA ILE A 119 8.21 -6.30 14.21
C ILE A 119 8.84 -5.52 15.36
N THR A 120 9.83 -6.11 16.02
CA THR A 120 10.43 -5.57 17.24
C THR A 120 11.87 -5.10 17.05
N ASP A 121 12.51 -5.45 15.94
CA ASP A 121 13.90 -5.09 15.67
C ASP A 121 14.18 -4.77 14.20
N ASP A 122 15.32 -4.13 13.96
CA ASP A 122 15.75 -3.72 12.64
C ASP A 122 16.19 -4.91 11.75
N THR A 123 16.48 -6.06 12.35
CA THR A 123 16.91 -7.25 11.61
C THR A 123 15.79 -7.75 10.71
N GLU A 124 14.56 -7.79 11.24
CA GLU A 124 13.38 -8.17 10.47
C GLU A 124 13.06 -7.13 9.38
N LEU A 125 13.14 -5.83 9.71
CA LEU A 125 12.96 -4.75 8.73
C LEU A 125 13.98 -4.83 7.59
N ASN A 126 15.25 -5.09 7.91
CA ASN A 126 16.32 -5.26 6.94
C ASN A 126 16.11 -6.51 6.07
N ALA A 127 15.61 -7.61 6.65
CA ALA A 127 15.26 -8.82 5.89
C ALA A 127 14.13 -8.55 4.89
N ILE A 128 13.07 -7.86 5.32
CA ILE A 128 11.96 -7.43 4.44
C ILE A 128 12.49 -6.54 3.31
N GLN A 129 13.31 -5.54 3.63
CA GLN A 129 13.90 -4.65 2.64
C GLN A 129 14.75 -5.42 1.61
N ARG A 130 15.54 -6.39 2.06
CA ARG A 130 16.35 -7.23 1.17
C ARG A 130 15.46 -8.05 0.22
N ILE A 131 14.38 -8.65 0.71
CA ILE A 131 13.43 -9.37 -0.14
C ILE A 131 12.85 -8.44 -1.20
N ILE A 132 12.43 -7.23 -0.83
CA ILE A 132 11.87 -6.25 -1.76
C ILE A 132 12.91 -5.84 -2.81
N ALA A 133 14.16 -5.63 -2.42
CA ALA A 133 15.22 -5.17 -3.29
C ALA A 133 15.81 -6.25 -4.20
N GLU A 134 15.93 -7.50 -3.72
CA GLU A 134 16.75 -8.52 -4.36
C GLU A 134 15.99 -9.74 -4.87
N HIS A 135 14.81 -10.07 -4.29
CA HIS A 135 14.09 -11.29 -4.65
C HIS A 135 13.62 -11.27 -6.11
N SER A 136 13.79 -12.39 -6.81
CA SER A 136 13.43 -12.52 -8.23
C SER A 136 11.95 -12.24 -8.53
N ASP A 137 11.05 -12.53 -7.61
CA ASP A 137 9.61 -12.30 -7.77
C ASP A 137 9.14 -10.92 -7.24
N SER A 138 10.06 -10.10 -6.73
CA SER A 138 9.71 -8.74 -6.31
C SER A 138 9.34 -7.87 -7.51
N PRO A 139 8.17 -7.23 -7.52
CA PRO A 139 7.80 -6.30 -8.59
C PRO A 139 8.57 -4.97 -8.51
N PHE A 140 9.13 -4.66 -7.33
CA PHE A 140 9.73 -3.35 -7.05
C PHE A 140 11.16 -3.18 -7.55
N ASN A 141 11.84 -4.26 -7.93
CA ASN A 141 13.20 -4.24 -8.47
C ASN A 141 13.28 -4.45 -9.99
N LYS A 142 12.13 -4.44 -10.70
CA LYS A 142 12.09 -4.70 -12.15
C LYS A 142 12.17 -3.42 -12.98
N LYS A 143 11.36 -2.43 -12.64
CA LYS A 143 11.27 -1.16 -13.39
C LYS A 143 10.93 -0.03 -12.44
N PRO A 144 11.44 1.19 -12.67
CA PRO A 144 10.96 2.36 -11.96
C PRO A 144 9.44 2.51 -12.13
N LEU A 145 8.78 2.83 -11.03
CA LEU A 145 7.35 3.11 -10.99
C LEU A 145 7.12 4.28 -10.04
N VAL A 146 6.39 5.27 -10.50
CA VAL A 146 5.88 6.35 -9.67
C VAL A 146 4.37 6.41 -9.80
N THR A 147 3.70 6.62 -8.67
CA THR A 147 2.24 6.72 -8.64
C THR A 147 1.80 7.88 -7.75
N LYS A 148 0.65 8.46 -8.06
CA LYS A 148 0.06 9.57 -7.31
C LYS A 148 -1.45 9.43 -7.31
N VAL A 149 -2.07 9.63 -6.14
CA VAL A 149 -3.52 9.79 -6.02
C VAL A 149 -3.88 11.20 -6.47
N THR A 150 -4.95 11.33 -7.24
CA THR A 150 -5.52 12.59 -7.73
C THR A 150 -6.94 12.75 -7.20
N GLU A 151 -7.57 13.89 -7.43
CA GLU A 151 -8.96 14.12 -7.01
C GLU A 151 -9.96 13.18 -7.71
N ARG A 152 -9.62 12.72 -8.92
CA ARG A 152 -10.49 11.90 -9.77
C ARG A 152 -9.99 10.46 -9.97
N GLY A 153 -8.92 10.05 -9.29
CA GLY A 153 -8.40 8.69 -9.38
C GLY A 153 -6.90 8.59 -9.11
N THR A 154 -6.17 7.96 -10.00
CA THR A 154 -4.73 7.74 -9.84
C THR A 154 -4.00 7.88 -11.17
N ILE A 155 -2.77 8.35 -11.10
CA ILE A 155 -1.82 8.32 -12.21
C ILE A 155 -0.61 7.47 -11.85
N THR A 156 -0.14 6.69 -12.81
CA THR A 156 1.05 5.84 -12.66
C THR A 156 1.93 6.00 -13.90
N LEU A 157 3.21 6.26 -13.67
CA LEU A 157 4.21 6.35 -14.73
C LEU A 157 5.26 5.25 -14.58
N THR A 158 5.50 4.55 -15.65
CA THR A 158 6.59 3.60 -15.84
C THR A 158 7.41 4.02 -17.07
N PRO A 159 8.62 3.50 -17.31
CA PRO A 159 9.39 3.84 -18.51
C PRO A 159 8.68 3.58 -19.85
N SER A 160 7.64 2.72 -19.83
CA SER A 160 6.94 2.30 -21.06
C SER A 160 5.54 2.86 -21.17
N PHE A 161 4.91 3.24 -20.05
CA PHE A 161 3.50 3.65 -20.05
C PHE A 161 3.19 4.70 -19.01
N PHE A 162 2.32 5.65 -19.39
CA PHE A 162 1.56 6.51 -18.49
C PHE A 162 0.14 5.97 -18.40
N THR A 163 -0.27 5.57 -17.19
CA THR A 163 -1.61 5.04 -16.94
C THR A 163 -2.36 6.00 -16.04
N GLU A 164 -3.54 6.39 -16.45
CA GLU A 164 -4.45 7.24 -15.70
C GLU A 164 -5.78 6.52 -15.46
N TRP A 165 -6.21 6.51 -14.21
CA TRP A 165 -7.58 6.20 -13.82
C TRP A 165 -8.29 7.49 -13.47
N CYS A 166 -9.37 7.79 -14.17
CA CYS A 166 -10.16 8.98 -13.98
C CYS A 166 -11.64 8.61 -14.00
N ASP A 167 -12.33 8.74 -12.86
CA ASP A 167 -13.78 8.45 -12.70
C ASP A 167 -14.20 7.07 -13.25
N GLY A 168 -13.41 6.04 -12.97
CA GLY A 168 -13.69 4.66 -13.39
C GLY A 168 -13.19 4.30 -14.80
N VAL A 169 -12.64 5.25 -15.54
CA VAL A 169 -12.10 5.02 -16.87
C VAL A 169 -10.57 4.95 -16.81
N MET A 170 -10.01 3.87 -17.37
CA MET A 170 -8.58 3.70 -17.51
C MET A 170 -8.10 4.12 -18.89
N THR A 171 -7.10 5.01 -18.92
CA THR A 171 -6.35 5.35 -20.13
C THR A 171 -4.90 4.93 -19.94
N LYS A 172 -4.33 4.26 -20.96
CA LYS A 172 -2.93 3.82 -20.94
C LYS A 172 -2.23 4.28 -22.22
N THR A 173 -1.29 5.18 -22.06
CA THR A 173 -0.55 5.82 -23.16
C THR A 173 0.89 5.30 -23.19
N PRO A 174 1.41 4.83 -24.33
CA PRO A 174 2.83 4.51 -24.49
C PRO A 174 3.71 5.75 -24.23
N VAL A 175 4.85 5.54 -23.64
CA VAL A 175 5.81 6.59 -23.26
C VAL A 175 7.18 6.23 -23.81
N ASP A 176 7.85 7.19 -24.44
CA ASP A 176 9.27 7.14 -24.79
C ASP A 176 10.13 7.86 -23.72
N GLU A 177 11.45 7.82 -23.88
CA GLU A 177 12.37 8.41 -22.92
C GLU A 177 12.18 9.91 -22.73
N SER A 178 11.89 10.64 -23.81
CA SER A 178 11.67 12.10 -23.79
C SER A 178 10.40 12.43 -23.01
N SER A 179 9.30 11.79 -23.36
CA SER A 179 8.00 11.94 -22.71
C SER A 179 8.05 11.50 -21.24
N TYR A 180 8.80 10.42 -20.91
CA TYR A 180 8.97 9.96 -19.54
C TYR A 180 9.53 11.06 -18.63
N ARG A 181 10.57 11.74 -19.06
CA ARG A 181 11.21 12.85 -18.30
C ARG A 181 10.28 14.05 -18.13
N GLU A 182 9.52 14.38 -19.17
CA GLU A 182 8.54 15.46 -19.10
C GLU A 182 7.40 15.13 -18.13
N LEU A 183 6.85 13.92 -18.22
CA LEU A 183 5.76 13.46 -17.35
C LEU A 183 6.17 13.35 -15.88
N LEU A 184 7.41 12.91 -15.59
CA LEU A 184 7.97 12.92 -14.23
C LEU A 184 7.95 14.31 -13.62
N TRP A 185 8.40 15.31 -14.37
CA TRP A 185 8.39 16.69 -13.90
C TRP A 185 6.98 17.24 -13.77
N ARG A 186 6.17 17.10 -14.81
CA ARG A 186 4.83 17.71 -14.90
C ARG A 186 3.85 17.19 -13.87
N TYR A 187 3.81 15.88 -13.66
CA TYR A 187 2.79 15.24 -12.80
C TYR A 187 3.29 14.92 -11.40
N PHE A 188 4.57 14.65 -11.25
CA PHE A 188 5.13 14.20 -9.97
C PHE A 188 6.08 15.21 -9.32
N GLY A 189 6.43 16.29 -10.00
CA GLY A 189 7.37 17.31 -9.50
C GLY A 189 8.79 16.76 -9.30
N MET A 190 9.11 15.62 -9.91
CA MET A 190 10.44 15.01 -9.79
C MET A 190 11.42 15.67 -10.76
N PRO A 191 12.66 15.99 -10.31
CA PRO A 191 13.64 16.61 -11.17
C PRO A 191 13.94 15.72 -12.38
N ARG A 192 14.17 16.36 -13.53
CA ARG A 192 14.59 15.64 -14.73
C ARG A 192 15.91 14.91 -14.43
N PRO A 193 16.00 13.60 -14.61
CA PRO A 193 17.27 12.89 -14.51
C PRO A 193 18.30 13.56 -15.45
N ARG A 194 19.50 13.80 -14.94
CA ARG A 194 20.60 14.35 -15.74
C ARG A 194 21.09 13.36 -16.77
#